data_75a936a4d2a7bb9f561a81062beea97b
#
_entry.id   75a936a4d2a7bb9f561a81062beea97b
#
_cell.length_a   1.000
_cell.length_b   1.000
_cell.length_c   1.000
_cell.angle_alpha   90.00
_cell.angle_beta   90.00
_cell.angle_gamma   90.00
#
_symmetry.space_group_name_H-M   'P 1'
#
loop_
_entity.id
_entity.type
_entity.pdbx_description
1 polymer ?
#
loop_
_entity_poly.entity_id
_entity_poly.type
_entity_poly.pdbx_seq_one_letter_code
_entity_poly.pdbx_strand_id
1 'polypeptide(L)'
;MNIKIVISACVLLVSPCSYALDLVEAYQRAKTTDPNWQANLLQYEADQLNLGIAKGNLLPTITVSGNVTRKSQEANQASVPNFPADAFSASSSTTKQIAMTARQPIFRWDAWEGLKQVKTSVSLSEVNLQLQRQEHILNVSESYFNVLRQQSLTTANLQEEKALLEQLNLMNAKLREGLVAKSDVSEANAQYQSARANRISTHVQLILAQEQLAQIIGPYRENLAVLRDDFQFQKPYPADLEAWTALALSQNLSIKQARIQQRYAE
;
A
#
# COMPACT_ATOMS: atom_id res chain seq x y z
N MET A 1 62.74 11.64 31.99
CA MET A 1 61.68 11.09 32.87
C MET A 1 60.46 10.89 32.01
N ASN A 2 60.31 9.66 31.47
CA ASN A 2 59.33 9.33 30.44
C ASN A 2 58.07 8.79 31.09
N ILE A 3 56.96 9.53 30.94
CA ILE A 3 55.64 9.10 31.38
C ILE A 3 54.95 8.45 30.18
N LYS A 4 54.84 7.13 30.21
CA LYS A 4 54.02 6.34 29.25
C LYS A 4 52.56 6.40 29.69
N ILE A 5 51.76 7.12 28.95
CA ILE A 5 50.28 7.11 29.09
C ILE A 5 49.76 5.82 28.41
N VAL A 6 49.28 4.89 29.19
CA VAL A 6 48.58 3.68 28.77
C VAL A 6 47.11 4.09 28.58
N ILE A 7 46.68 4.30 27.33
CA ILE A 7 45.28 4.45 26.97
C ILE A 7 44.67 3.04 26.90
N SER A 8 43.97 2.64 27.97
CA SER A 8 43.14 1.42 27.98
C SER A 8 41.87 1.67 27.17
N ALA A 9 41.82 1.16 25.93
CA ALA A 9 40.64 1.20 25.07
C ALA A 9 39.61 0.20 25.64
N CYS A 10 38.61 0.69 26.34
CA CYS A 10 37.46 -0.08 26.76
C CYS A 10 36.54 -0.28 25.53
N VAL A 11 36.73 -1.37 24.78
CA VAL A 11 35.82 -1.78 23.73
C VAL A 11 34.54 -2.26 24.40
N LEU A 12 33.55 -1.40 24.47
CA LEU A 12 32.16 -1.76 24.79
C LEU A 12 31.64 -2.66 23.69
N LEU A 13 31.68 -3.98 23.94
CA LEU A 13 30.95 -4.98 23.16
C LEU A 13 29.45 -4.69 23.31
N VAL A 14 28.93 -3.85 22.43
CA VAL A 14 27.48 -3.74 22.20
C VAL A 14 27.07 -5.05 21.56
N SER A 15 26.68 -6.03 22.37
CA SER A 15 26.01 -7.24 21.89
C SER A 15 24.76 -6.76 21.13
N PRO A 16 24.57 -7.13 19.85
CA PRO A 16 23.31 -6.88 19.21
C PRO A 16 22.28 -7.72 19.96
N CYS A 17 21.45 -7.08 20.77
CA CYS A 17 20.21 -7.67 21.26
C CYS A 17 19.43 -8.06 20.00
N SER A 18 19.35 -9.36 19.68
CA SER A 18 18.45 -9.87 18.67
C SER A 18 17.03 -9.63 19.18
N TYR A 19 16.52 -8.42 18.98
CA TYR A 19 15.10 -8.16 19.20
C TYR A 19 14.34 -8.94 18.14
N ALA A 20 13.47 -9.86 18.59
CA ALA A 20 12.49 -10.45 17.71
C ALA A 20 11.58 -9.33 17.20
N LEU A 21 11.30 -9.32 15.91
CA LEU A 21 10.42 -8.33 15.29
C LEU A 21 9.01 -8.49 15.86
N ASP A 22 8.52 -7.49 16.57
CA ASP A 22 7.18 -7.45 17.13
C ASP A 22 6.16 -6.93 16.10
N LEU A 23 4.87 -7.27 16.29
CA LEU A 23 3.77 -6.83 15.42
C LEU A 23 3.68 -5.29 15.33
N VAL A 24 3.90 -4.59 16.44
CA VAL A 24 3.86 -3.12 16.46
C VAL A 24 5.01 -2.54 15.63
N GLU A 25 6.20 -3.10 15.75
CA GLU A 25 7.35 -2.69 14.95
C GLU A 25 7.15 -3.04 13.47
N ALA A 26 6.62 -4.23 13.16
CA ALA A 26 6.25 -4.62 11.79
C ALA A 26 5.27 -3.62 11.16
N TYR A 27 4.25 -3.19 11.91
CA TYR A 27 3.32 -2.14 11.46
C TYR A 27 4.01 -0.79 11.24
N GLN A 28 4.94 -0.37 12.11
CA GLN A 28 5.68 0.88 11.91
C GLN A 28 6.56 0.84 10.65
N ARG A 29 7.21 -0.30 10.39
CA ARG A 29 7.98 -0.52 9.15
C ARG A 29 7.04 -0.49 7.93
N ALA A 30 5.90 -1.16 7.99
CA ALA A 30 4.91 -1.17 6.93
C ALA A 30 4.43 0.24 6.55
N LYS A 31 4.20 1.14 7.52
CA LYS A 31 3.80 2.53 7.27
C LYS A 31 4.78 3.30 6.38
N THR A 32 6.05 2.96 6.40
CA THR A 32 7.09 3.63 5.61
C THR A 32 7.46 2.89 4.33
N THR A 33 7.21 1.58 4.29
CA THR A 33 7.71 0.70 3.23
C THR A 33 6.61 0.23 2.28
N ASP A 34 5.36 0.07 2.77
CA ASP A 34 4.27 -0.43 1.93
C ASP A 34 3.89 0.59 0.84
N PRO A 35 4.10 0.25 -0.46
CA PRO A 35 3.79 1.15 -1.56
C PRO A 35 2.30 1.47 -1.67
N ASN A 36 1.41 0.52 -1.30
CA ASN A 36 -0.04 0.71 -1.36
C ASN A 36 -0.49 1.74 -0.32
N TRP A 37 0.05 1.65 0.90
CA TRP A 37 -0.22 2.65 1.93
C TRP A 37 0.28 4.04 1.53
N GLN A 38 1.50 4.13 0.98
CA GLN A 38 2.07 5.40 0.50
C GLN A 38 1.24 5.99 -0.65
N ALA A 39 0.77 5.16 -1.58
CA ALA A 39 -0.10 5.61 -2.67
C ALA A 39 -1.43 6.18 -2.15
N ASN A 40 -2.06 5.54 -1.16
CA ASN A 40 -3.28 6.03 -0.54
C ASN A 40 -3.08 7.37 0.19
N LEU A 41 -1.93 7.55 0.85
CA LEU A 41 -1.57 8.80 1.52
C LEU A 41 -1.39 9.94 0.50
N LEU A 42 -0.61 9.69 -0.56
CA LEU A 42 -0.38 10.67 -1.62
C LEU A 42 -1.66 11.03 -2.39
N GLN A 43 -2.58 10.05 -2.58
CA GLN A 43 -3.88 10.32 -3.18
C GLN A 43 -4.70 11.28 -2.32
N TYR A 44 -4.72 11.06 -1.00
CA TYR A 44 -5.40 11.99 -0.09
C TYR A 44 -4.79 13.39 -0.11
N GLU A 45 -3.46 13.50 -0.15
CA GLU A 45 -2.77 14.79 -0.29
C GLU A 45 -3.12 15.48 -1.62
N ALA A 46 -3.19 14.74 -2.72
CA ALA A 46 -3.62 15.25 -4.02
C ALA A 46 -5.07 15.76 -3.98
N ASP A 47 -5.97 15.01 -3.32
CA ASP A 47 -7.36 15.42 -3.16
C ASP A 47 -7.50 16.71 -2.33
N GLN A 48 -6.65 16.89 -1.31
CA GLN A 48 -6.60 18.14 -0.54
C GLN A 48 -6.19 19.34 -1.41
N LEU A 49 -5.29 19.17 -2.36
CA LEU A 49 -4.87 20.26 -3.27
C LEU A 49 -6.00 20.74 -4.17
N ASN A 50 -7.00 19.89 -4.48
CA ASN A 50 -8.19 20.27 -5.23
C ASN A 50 -8.98 21.40 -4.54
N LEU A 51 -8.90 21.50 -3.20
CA LEU A 51 -9.48 22.62 -2.47
C LEU A 51 -8.82 23.97 -2.82
N GLY A 52 -7.49 23.94 -3.01
CA GLY A 52 -6.74 25.12 -3.48
C GLY A 52 -7.15 25.54 -4.91
N ILE A 53 -7.34 24.57 -5.80
CA ILE A 53 -7.79 24.80 -7.18
C ILE A 53 -9.21 25.40 -7.17
N ALA A 54 -10.12 24.81 -6.40
CA ALA A 54 -11.49 25.32 -6.29
C ALA A 54 -11.56 26.75 -5.72
N LYS A 55 -10.70 27.09 -4.75
CA LYS A 55 -10.55 28.48 -4.25
C LYS A 55 -9.97 29.38 -5.34
N GLY A 56 -9.04 28.90 -6.15
CA GLY A 56 -8.43 29.63 -7.26
C GLY A 56 -9.46 30.13 -8.27
N ASN A 57 -10.56 29.38 -8.50
CA ASN A 57 -11.65 29.77 -9.39
C ASN A 57 -12.43 31.03 -8.92
N LEU A 58 -12.25 31.43 -7.66
CA LEU A 58 -12.84 32.64 -7.06
C LEU A 58 -11.85 33.81 -7.05
N LEU A 59 -10.58 33.59 -7.40
CA LEU A 59 -9.52 34.60 -7.39
C LEU A 59 -9.40 35.28 -8.77
N PRO A 60 -8.73 36.47 -8.85
CA PRO A 60 -8.42 37.10 -10.12
C PRO A 60 -7.48 36.25 -10.96
N THR A 61 -7.81 36.14 -12.26
CA THR A 61 -6.97 35.48 -13.25
C THR A 61 -6.27 36.53 -14.09
N ILE A 62 -4.95 36.51 -14.15
CA ILE A 62 -4.14 37.37 -14.98
C ILE A 62 -3.54 36.51 -16.10
N THR A 63 -3.88 36.86 -17.35
CA THR A 63 -3.37 36.17 -18.54
C THR A 63 -2.53 37.12 -19.37
N VAL A 64 -1.31 36.71 -19.70
CA VAL A 64 -0.43 37.42 -20.68
C VAL A 64 -0.37 36.55 -21.91
N SER A 65 -0.72 37.09 -23.05
CA SER A 65 -0.65 36.40 -24.34
C SER A 65 0.18 37.18 -25.36
N GLY A 66 0.97 36.48 -26.13
CA GLY A 66 1.74 37.01 -27.26
C GLY A 66 1.34 36.24 -28.52
N ASN A 67 1.00 36.98 -29.57
CA ASN A 67 0.68 36.41 -30.88
C ASN A 67 1.49 37.09 -31.98
N VAL A 68 2.05 36.30 -32.89
CA VAL A 68 2.71 36.78 -34.10
C VAL A 68 1.99 36.16 -35.28
N THR A 69 1.27 37.00 -36.01
CA THR A 69 0.56 36.59 -37.22
C THR A 69 1.23 37.13 -38.44
N ARG A 70 1.68 36.28 -39.36
CA ARG A 70 2.16 36.62 -40.67
C ARG A 70 1.08 36.28 -41.70
N LYS A 71 0.57 37.32 -42.40
CA LYS A 71 -0.35 37.14 -43.52
C LYS A 71 0.47 37.42 -44.80
N SER A 72 0.40 36.47 -45.73
CA SER A 72 0.93 36.62 -47.08
C SER A 72 -0.27 36.45 -48.01
N GLN A 73 -0.51 37.51 -48.79
CA GLN A 73 -1.59 37.52 -49.80
C GLN A 73 -0.90 37.54 -51.18
N GLU A 74 -1.02 36.42 -51.87
CA GLU A 74 -0.56 36.34 -53.25
C GLU A 74 -1.57 37.01 -54.17
N ALA A 75 -1.10 37.89 -55.07
CA ALA A 75 -1.95 38.47 -56.09
C ALA A 75 -2.29 37.37 -57.12
N ASN A 76 -3.49 36.84 -57.06
CA ASN A 76 -3.96 35.92 -58.11
C ASN A 76 -4.34 36.77 -59.34
N GLN A 77 -3.47 36.75 -60.35
CA GLN A 77 -3.74 37.38 -61.66
C GLN A 77 -4.88 36.57 -62.36
N ALA A 78 -6.11 36.77 -61.92
CA ALA A 78 -7.23 36.51 -62.80
C ALA A 78 -7.17 37.53 -63.93
N SER A 79 -6.91 37.09 -65.18
CA SER A 79 -6.91 37.86 -66.34
C SER A 79 -8.27 38.53 -66.53
N VAL A 80 -8.43 39.74 -65.97
CA VAL A 80 -9.56 40.61 -66.30
C VAL A 80 -9.08 41.53 -67.40
N PRO A 81 -9.60 41.42 -68.66
CA PRO A 81 -9.19 42.32 -69.75
C PRO A 81 -9.47 43.80 -69.38
N ASN A 82 -8.49 44.65 -69.52
CA ASN A 82 -8.55 46.08 -69.24
C ASN A 82 -8.36 46.52 -67.75
N PHE A 83 -7.78 45.74 -66.89
CA PHE A 83 -7.33 46.24 -65.57
C PHE A 83 -5.79 46.48 -65.60
N PRO A 84 -5.29 47.61 -65.07
CA PRO A 84 -3.83 47.82 -64.98
C PRO A 84 -3.20 46.74 -64.10
N ALA A 85 -2.04 46.22 -64.58
CA ALA A 85 -1.32 45.13 -63.86
C ALA A 85 -0.86 45.52 -62.45
N ASP A 86 -0.81 46.81 -62.15
CA ASP A 86 -0.35 47.37 -60.86
C ASP A 86 -1.43 47.37 -59.77
N ALA A 87 -2.68 46.97 -60.12
CA ALA A 87 -3.79 46.96 -59.17
C ALA A 87 -3.73 45.76 -58.20
N PHE A 88 -2.91 44.74 -58.44
CA PHE A 88 -2.79 43.52 -57.64
C PHE A 88 -1.37 43.42 -57.10
N SER A 89 -1.11 44.12 -56.00
CA SER A 89 0.18 43.98 -55.29
C SER A 89 0.15 42.84 -54.32
N ALA A 90 1.13 41.93 -54.43
CA ALA A 90 1.36 40.95 -53.36
C ALA A 90 1.71 41.66 -52.07
N SER A 91 0.96 41.44 -51.02
CA SER A 91 1.13 42.08 -49.72
C SER A 91 1.50 41.06 -48.66
N SER A 92 2.57 41.28 -47.92
CA SER A 92 2.86 40.54 -46.71
C SER A 92 2.84 41.46 -45.50
N SER A 93 2.08 41.09 -44.49
CA SER A 93 2.05 41.84 -43.23
C SER A 93 2.38 40.90 -42.05
N THR A 94 3.20 41.40 -41.14
CA THR A 94 3.49 40.70 -39.87
C THR A 94 2.96 41.55 -38.74
N THR A 95 1.95 41.02 -38.06
CA THR A 95 1.33 41.63 -36.87
C THR A 95 1.87 40.96 -35.63
N LYS A 96 2.46 41.73 -34.73
CA LYS A 96 2.87 41.27 -33.39
C LYS A 96 1.95 41.91 -32.38
N GLN A 97 1.32 41.08 -31.53
CA GLN A 97 0.39 41.53 -30.53
C GLN A 97 0.78 40.94 -29.18
N ILE A 98 0.87 41.79 -28.17
CA ILE A 98 1.01 41.42 -26.78
C ILE A 98 -0.24 41.94 -26.06
N ALA A 99 -0.93 41.07 -25.33
CA ALA A 99 -2.10 41.45 -24.56
C ALA A 99 -1.96 40.94 -23.11
N MET A 100 -2.33 41.79 -22.16
CA MET A 100 -2.47 41.42 -20.74
C MET A 100 -3.93 41.63 -20.34
N THR A 101 -4.53 40.57 -19.86
CA THR A 101 -5.95 40.59 -19.43
C THR A 101 -6.04 40.18 -17.97
N ALA A 102 -6.66 40.99 -17.14
CA ALA A 102 -7.01 40.66 -15.77
C ALA A 102 -8.54 40.48 -15.67
N ARG A 103 -8.97 39.34 -15.17
CA ARG A 103 -10.41 39.00 -14.98
C ARG A 103 -10.65 38.61 -13.54
N GLN A 104 -11.50 39.37 -12.83
CA GLN A 104 -11.96 39.08 -11.48
C GLN A 104 -13.45 38.71 -11.51
N PRO A 105 -13.83 37.46 -11.15
CA PRO A 105 -15.23 37.15 -10.93
C PRO A 105 -15.72 37.87 -9.68
N ILE A 106 -16.78 38.67 -9.82
CA ILE A 106 -17.40 39.41 -8.71
C ILE A 106 -18.38 38.49 -8.00
N PHE A 107 -19.22 37.79 -8.76
CA PHE A 107 -20.19 36.82 -8.23
C PHE A 107 -20.33 35.65 -9.20
N ARG A 108 -20.05 34.43 -8.69
CA ARG A 108 -20.20 33.18 -9.44
C ARG A 108 -20.76 32.10 -8.52
N TRP A 109 -22.08 31.91 -8.62
CA TRP A 109 -22.77 30.91 -7.81
C TRP A 109 -22.24 29.50 -8.06
N ASP A 110 -21.98 29.15 -9.33
CA ASP A 110 -21.41 27.88 -9.73
C ASP A 110 -20.05 27.60 -9.07
N ALA A 111 -19.20 28.62 -8.93
CA ALA A 111 -17.90 28.47 -8.29
C ALA A 111 -18.02 28.30 -6.75
N TRP A 112 -19.03 28.90 -6.13
CA TRP A 112 -19.31 28.72 -4.71
C TRP A 112 -19.85 27.32 -4.41
N GLU A 113 -20.79 26.82 -5.23
CA GLU A 113 -21.30 25.45 -5.11
C GLU A 113 -20.20 24.43 -5.43
N GLY A 114 -19.37 24.67 -6.46
CA GLY A 114 -18.21 23.84 -6.76
C GLY A 114 -17.21 23.77 -5.59
N LEU A 115 -17.00 24.90 -4.87
CA LEU A 115 -16.15 24.89 -3.67
C LEU A 115 -16.77 24.05 -2.54
N LYS A 116 -18.09 24.08 -2.34
CA LYS A 116 -18.77 23.22 -1.35
C LYS A 116 -18.66 21.74 -1.73
N GLN A 117 -18.86 21.42 -3.00
CA GLN A 117 -18.72 20.07 -3.53
C GLN A 117 -17.31 19.53 -3.32
N VAL A 118 -16.28 20.32 -3.63
CA VAL A 118 -14.87 19.91 -3.38
C VAL A 118 -14.58 19.73 -1.89
N LYS A 119 -15.13 20.56 -1.00
CA LYS A 119 -15.02 20.36 0.45
C LYS A 119 -15.62 19.02 0.89
N THR A 120 -16.78 18.66 0.35
CA THR A 120 -17.43 17.36 0.65
C THR A 120 -16.60 16.20 0.08
N SER A 121 -16.04 16.36 -1.12
CA SER A 121 -15.12 15.37 -1.73
C SER A 121 -13.88 15.16 -0.88
N VAL A 122 -13.23 16.22 -0.38
CA VAL A 122 -12.08 16.11 0.53
C VAL A 122 -12.45 15.40 1.84
N SER A 123 -13.64 15.69 2.39
CA SER A 123 -14.14 14.98 3.57
C SER A 123 -14.39 13.49 3.29
N LEU A 124 -14.81 13.13 2.07
CA LEU A 124 -14.96 11.75 1.63
C LEU A 124 -13.60 11.07 1.54
N SER A 125 -12.61 11.73 0.93
CA SER A 125 -11.23 11.22 0.84
C SER A 125 -10.60 10.99 2.22
N GLU A 126 -10.89 11.85 3.20
CA GLU A 126 -10.42 11.65 4.59
C GLU A 126 -10.99 10.37 5.20
N VAL A 127 -12.28 10.11 5.03
CA VAL A 127 -12.91 8.88 5.54
C VAL A 127 -12.38 7.67 4.80
N ASN A 128 -12.13 7.77 3.49
CA ASN A 128 -11.50 6.70 2.70
C ASN A 128 -10.10 6.37 3.23
N LEU A 129 -9.28 7.39 3.54
CA LEU A 129 -7.96 7.17 4.13
C LEU A 129 -8.05 6.46 5.50
N GLN A 130 -9.06 6.80 6.32
CA GLN A 130 -9.28 6.10 7.60
C GLN A 130 -9.66 4.64 7.39
N LEU A 131 -10.49 4.31 6.40
CA LEU A 131 -10.83 2.93 6.02
C LEU A 131 -9.58 2.18 5.54
N GLN A 132 -8.80 2.77 4.64
CA GLN A 132 -7.56 2.19 4.15
C GLN A 132 -6.54 1.96 5.27
N ARG A 133 -6.51 2.85 6.27
CA ARG A 133 -5.68 2.65 7.46
C ARG A 133 -6.10 1.43 8.27
N GLN A 134 -7.41 1.20 8.46
CA GLN A 134 -7.89 0.01 9.14
C GLN A 134 -7.53 -1.26 8.37
N GLU A 135 -7.74 -1.25 7.06
CA GLU A 135 -7.38 -2.36 6.18
C GLU A 135 -5.87 -2.64 6.20
N HIS A 136 -5.05 -1.61 6.16
CA HIS A 136 -3.59 -1.75 6.26
C HIS A 136 -3.16 -2.40 7.59
N ILE A 137 -3.77 -2.02 8.73
CA ILE A 137 -3.50 -2.66 10.02
C ILE A 137 -3.88 -4.15 9.98
N LEU A 138 -5.03 -4.50 9.40
CA LEU A 138 -5.47 -5.88 9.27
C LEU A 138 -4.53 -6.68 8.37
N ASN A 139 -4.17 -6.15 7.20
CA ASN A 139 -3.29 -6.83 6.24
C ASN A 139 -1.91 -7.12 6.84
N VAL A 140 -1.32 -6.16 7.56
CA VAL A 140 -0.05 -6.37 8.26
C VAL A 140 -0.20 -7.45 9.33
N SER A 141 -1.27 -7.39 10.13
CA SER A 141 -1.51 -8.36 11.20
C SER A 141 -1.75 -9.76 10.65
N GLU A 142 -2.57 -9.91 9.63
CA GLU A 142 -2.85 -11.20 8.97
C GLU A 142 -1.59 -11.80 8.37
N SER A 143 -0.78 -10.99 7.66
CA SER A 143 0.48 -11.45 7.08
C SER A 143 1.47 -11.88 8.15
N TYR A 144 1.60 -11.12 9.24
CA TYR A 144 2.45 -11.44 10.38
C TYR A 144 2.06 -12.77 11.05
N PHE A 145 0.78 -12.94 11.40
CA PHE A 145 0.28 -14.17 12.02
C PHE A 145 0.27 -15.35 11.05
N ASN A 146 0.14 -15.12 9.75
CA ASN A 146 0.27 -16.17 8.75
C ASN A 146 1.70 -16.76 8.76
N VAL A 147 2.74 -15.93 8.84
CA VAL A 147 4.12 -16.44 8.97
C VAL A 147 4.29 -17.29 10.22
N LEU A 148 3.83 -16.82 11.39
CA LEU A 148 3.91 -17.57 12.64
C LEU A 148 3.15 -18.90 12.56
N ARG A 149 1.99 -18.91 11.93
CA ARG A 149 1.21 -20.14 11.69
C ARG A 149 1.96 -21.13 10.81
N GLN A 150 2.52 -20.68 9.69
CA GLN A 150 3.27 -21.56 8.78
C GLN A 150 4.57 -22.08 9.44
N GLN A 151 5.19 -21.28 10.28
CA GLN A 151 6.37 -21.68 11.05
C GLN A 151 6.02 -22.81 12.05
N SER A 152 4.91 -22.67 12.76
CA SER A 152 4.43 -23.69 13.69
C SER A 152 4.05 -24.98 12.97
N LEU A 153 3.33 -24.90 11.84
CA LEU A 153 2.98 -26.05 11.02
C LEU A 153 4.22 -26.77 10.46
N THR A 154 5.22 -26.02 9.98
CA THR A 154 6.47 -26.60 9.48
C THR A 154 7.21 -27.33 10.59
N THR A 155 7.23 -26.78 11.80
CA THR A 155 7.83 -27.42 12.97
C THR A 155 7.09 -28.69 13.35
N ALA A 156 5.77 -28.69 13.37
CA ALA A 156 4.93 -29.87 13.67
C ALA A 156 5.17 -30.98 12.63
N ASN A 157 5.12 -30.66 11.34
CA ASN A 157 5.35 -31.63 10.26
C ASN A 157 6.79 -32.19 10.26
N LEU A 158 7.77 -31.39 10.70
CA LEU A 158 9.14 -31.87 10.88
C LEU A 158 9.22 -32.92 12.01
N GLN A 159 8.49 -32.72 13.11
CA GLN A 159 8.44 -33.70 14.20
C GLN A 159 7.69 -34.98 13.78
N GLU A 160 6.61 -34.86 13.01
CA GLU A 160 5.87 -35.98 12.44
C GLU A 160 6.77 -36.80 11.48
N GLU A 161 7.46 -36.16 10.56
CA GLU A 161 8.42 -36.84 9.64
C GLU A 161 9.48 -37.61 10.42
N LYS A 162 10.05 -37.02 11.50
CA LYS A 162 11.03 -37.69 12.35
C LYS A 162 10.43 -38.92 13.05
N ALA A 163 9.25 -38.81 13.64
CA ALA A 163 8.59 -39.91 14.31
C ALA A 163 8.28 -41.08 13.37
N LEU A 164 7.78 -40.77 12.16
CA LEU A 164 7.50 -41.79 11.15
C LEU A 164 8.77 -42.43 10.56
N LEU A 165 9.88 -41.69 10.48
CA LEU A 165 11.19 -42.25 10.11
C LEU A 165 11.66 -43.25 11.17
N GLU A 166 11.55 -42.93 12.45
CA GLU A 166 11.90 -43.84 13.55
C GLU A 166 11.01 -45.10 13.52
N GLN A 167 9.68 -44.95 13.27
CA GLN A 167 8.76 -46.07 13.09
C GLN A 167 9.18 -46.95 11.89
N LEU A 168 9.51 -46.38 10.76
CA LEU A 168 10.03 -47.13 9.59
C LEU A 168 11.28 -47.91 9.92
N ASN A 169 12.23 -47.28 10.63
CA ASN A 169 13.47 -47.93 11.07
C ASN A 169 13.17 -49.13 12.03
N LEU A 170 12.24 -49.00 12.95
CA LEU A 170 11.78 -50.07 13.82
C LEU A 170 11.13 -51.21 13.03
N MET A 171 10.27 -50.90 12.03
CA MET A 171 9.63 -51.95 11.20
C MET A 171 10.67 -52.69 10.36
N ASN A 172 11.70 -52.00 9.82
CA ASN A 172 12.81 -52.60 9.12
C ASN A 172 13.63 -53.53 10.03
N ALA A 173 13.85 -53.18 11.30
CA ALA A 173 14.51 -54.01 12.27
C ALA A 173 13.72 -55.29 12.57
N LYS A 174 12.39 -55.12 12.82
CA LYS A 174 11.49 -56.29 13.10
C LYS A 174 11.36 -57.21 11.88
N LEU A 175 11.38 -56.68 10.65
CA LEU A 175 11.39 -57.55 9.45
C LEU A 175 12.65 -58.41 9.37
N ARG A 176 13.83 -57.87 9.72
CA ARG A 176 15.08 -58.67 9.77
C ARG A 176 15.01 -59.81 10.75
N GLU A 177 14.28 -59.65 11.84
CA GLU A 177 14.03 -60.72 12.85
C GLU A 177 12.83 -61.62 12.50
N GLY A 178 12.18 -61.37 11.33
CA GLY A 178 11.00 -62.16 10.92
C GLY A 178 9.72 -61.91 11.72
N LEU A 179 9.63 -60.83 12.46
CA LEU A 179 8.53 -60.50 13.37
C LEU A 179 7.36 -59.77 12.68
N VAL A 180 7.55 -59.21 11.49
CA VAL A 180 6.55 -58.49 10.70
C VAL A 180 6.61 -58.87 9.23
N ALA A 181 5.54 -58.62 8.48
CA ALA A 181 5.50 -58.87 7.04
C ALA A 181 6.14 -57.70 6.26
N LYS A 182 6.58 -57.98 5.00
CA LYS A 182 7.12 -56.95 4.09
C LYS A 182 6.07 -55.88 3.78
N SER A 183 4.78 -56.22 3.77
CA SER A 183 3.68 -55.25 3.62
C SER A 183 3.70 -54.17 4.67
N ASP A 184 3.97 -54.51 5.93
CA ASP A 184 3.97 -53.59 7.06
C ASP A 184 5.10 -52.56 6.95
N VAL A 185 6.25 -53.00 6.45
CA VAL A 185 7.36 -52.06 6.13
C VAL A 185 7.04 -51.16 4.97
N SER A 186 6.34 -51.69 3.94
CA SER A 186 5.90 -50.88 2.78
C SER A 186 4.88 -49.80 3.20
N GLU A 187 3.97 -50.15 4.09
CA GLU A 187 3.00 -49.20 4.67
C GLU A 187 3.70 -48.12 5.48
N ALA A 188 4.60 -48.50 6.41
CA ALA A 188 5.38 -47.53 7.21
C ALA A 188 6.22 -46.59 6.31
N ASN A 189 6.80 -47.13 5.22
CA ASN A 189 7.53 -46.30 4.25
C ASN A 189 6.58 -45.33 3.50
N ALA A 190 5.37 -45.77 3.11
CA ALA A 190 4.41 -44.90 2.47
C ALA A 190 3.99 -43.74 3.40
N GLN A 191 3.75 -44.02 4.68
CA GLN A 191 3.45 -43.00 5.70
C GLN A 191 4.59 -42.00 5.87
N TYR A 192 5.84 -42.49 5.99
CA TYR A 192 7.02 -41.61 6.06
C TYR A 192 7.15 -40.71 4.81
N GLN A 193 7.01 -41.28 3.60
CA GLN A 193 7.11 -40.47 2.37
C GLN A 193 6.00 -39.43 2.28
N SER A 194 4.78 -39.74 2.74
CA SER A 194 3.68 -38.80 2.82
C SER A 194 3.98 -37.64 3.78
N ALA A 195 4.46 -37.95 5.00
CA ALA A 195 4.85 -36.90 5.96
C ALA A 195 5.99 -36.03 5.45
N ARG A 196 6.97 -36.64 4.77
CA ARG A 196 8.06 -35.90 4.10
C ARG A 196 7.55 -34.95 3.05
N ALA A 197 6.59 -35.38 2.21
CA ALA A 197 5.98 -34.54 1.19
C ALA A 197 5.22 -33.35 1.84
N ASN A 198 4.45 -33.63 2.90
CA ASN A 198 3.72 -32.59 3.67
C ASN A 198 4.68 -31.56 4.26
N ARG A 199 5.81 -32.00 4.88
CA ARG A 199 6.80 -31.07 5.42
C ARG A 199 7.40 -30.18 4.31
N ILE A 200 7.72 -30.74 3.15
CA ILE A 200 8.25 -29.95 2.03
C ILE A 200 7.21 -28.92 1.59
N SER A 201 5.95 -29.33 1.44
CA SER A 201 4.85 -28.43 1.06
C SER A 201 4.67 -27.28 2.06
N THR A 202 4.64 -27.58 3.36
CA THR A 202 4.49 -26.53 4.39
C THR A 202 5.72 -25.62 4.48
N HIS A 203 6.91 -26.14 4.23
CA HIS A 203 8.12 -25.30 4.16
C HIS A 203 8.05 -24.29 3.00
N VAL A 204 7.55 -24.70 1.84
CA VAL A 204 7.31 -23.78 0.70
C VAL A 204 6.28 -22.72 1.08
N GLN A 205 5.18 -23.11 1.76
CA GLN A 205 4.18 -22.15 2.23
C GLN A 205 4.75 -21.16 3.25
N LEU A 206 5.67 -21.59 4.10
CA LEU A 206 6.39 -20.70 5.01
C LEU A 206 7.21 -19.65 4.24
N ILE A 207 7.98 -20.08 3.23
CA ILE A 207 8.77 -19.14 2.40
C ILE A 207 7.84 -18.13 1.72
N LEU A 208 6.73 -18.59 1.12
CA LEU A 208 5.77 -17.69 0.49
C LEU A 208 5.16 -16.69 1.48
N ALA A 209 4.80 -17.14 2.68
CA ALA A 209 4.28 -16.25 3.72
C ALA A 209 5.33 -15.20 4.16
N GLN A 210 6.60 -15.59 4.29
CA GLN A 210 7.69 -14.68 4.60
C GLN A 210 7.91 -13.62 3.51
N GLU A 211 7.86 -14.02 2.24
CA GLU A 211 7.97 -13.08 1.12
C GLU A 211 6.77 -12.13 1.05
N GLN A 212 5.56 -12.61 1.31
CA GLN A 212 4.37 -11.75 1.39
C GLN A 212 4.48 -10.70 2.49
N LEU A 213 4.97 -11.10 3.68
CA LEU A 213 5.24 -10.14 4.75
C LEU A 213 6.34 -9.15 4.35
N ALA A 214 7.42 -9.63 3.72
CA ALA A 214 8.53 -8.79 3.28
C ALA A 214 8.11 -7.75 2.20
N GLN A 215 7.11 -8.04 1.38
CA GLN A 215 6.54 -7.05 0.45
C GLN A 215 5.90 -5.86 1.18
N ILE A 216 5.35 -6.09 2.36
CA ILE A 216 4.64 -5.07 3.14
C ILE A 216 5.60 -4.30 4.05
N ILE A 217 6.46 -5.02 4.82
CA ILE A 217 7.33 -4.40 5.84
C ILE A 217 8.75 -4.13 5.35
N GLY A 218 9.07 -4.54 4.12
CA GLY A 218 10.45 -4.57 3.59
C GLY A 218 11.22 -5.83 4.00
N PRO A 219 12.41 -6.04 3.41
CA PRO A 219 13.25 -7.18 3.74
C PRO A 219 13.62 -7.19 5.23
N TYR A 220 13.41 -8.33 5.90
CA TYR A 220 13.74 -8.53 7.31
C TYR A 220 14.52 -9.83 7.49
N ARG A 221 15.36 -9.88 8.52
CA ARG A 221 16.18 -11.06 8.89
C ARG A 221 15.95 -11.51 10.33
N GLU A 222 15.22 -10.70 11.08
CA GLU A 222 14.90 -10.94 12.48
C GLU A 222 13.85 -12.07 12.58
N ASN A 223 13.91 -12.84 13.66
CA ASN A 223 12.84 -13.76 13.99
C ASN A 223 11.61 -12.95 14.42
N LEU A 224 10.43 -13.45 14.07
CA LEU A 224 9.19 -12.83 14.53
C LEU A 224 8.95 -13.18 16.00
N ALA A 225 8.44 -12.24 16.77
CA ALA A 225 8.01 -12.49 18.13
C ALA A 225 6.77 -13.38 18.13
N VAL A 226 6.82 -14.49 18.87
CA VAL A 226 5.68 -15.41 19.03
C VAL A 226 4.69 -14.84 20.04
N LEU A 227 3.42 -15.29 19.94
CA LEU A 227 2.44 -15.01 20.99
C LEU A 227 2.91 -15.57 22.33
N ARG A 228 2.63 -14.83 23.39
CA ARG A 228 2.91 -15.28 24.75
C ARG A 228 1.95 -16.40 25.11
N ASP A 229 2.45 -17.40 25.85
CA ASP A 229 1.65 -18.56 26.28
C ASP A 229 0.51 -18.17 27.25
N ASP A 230 0.64 -17.05 27.94
CA ASP A 230 -0.36 -16.51 28.87
C ASP A 230 -1.40 -15.59 28.20
N PHE A 231 -1.41 -15.50 26.86
CA PHE A 231 -2.37 -14.66 26.12
C PHE A 231 -3.79 -15.16 26.31
N GLN A 232 -4.64 -14.30 26.88
CA GLN A 232 -6.06 -14.60 27.07
C GLN A 232 -6.92 -13.71 26.17
N PHE A 233 -7.86 -14.33 25.46
CA PHE A 233 -8.84 -13.58 24.69
C PHE A 233 -9.79 -12.83 25.62
N GLN A 234 -9.78 -11.51 25.52
CA GLN A 234 -10.76 -10.70 26.21
C GLN A 234 -12.09 -10.77 25.49
N LYS A 235 -13.17 -10.96 26.25
CA LYS A 235 -14.53 -10.89 25.70
C LYS A 235 -14.80 -9.46 25.20
N PRO A 236 -15.47 -9.31 24.05
CA PRO A 236 -15.85 -7.98 23.58
C PRO A 236 -16.70 -7.24 24.62
N TYR A 237 -16.38 -5.97 24.83
CA TYR A 237 -17.17 -5.08 25.68
C TYR A 237 -17.68 -3.90 24.86
N PRO A 238 -18.96 -3.51 24.96
CA PRO A 238 -20.02 -4.11 25.80
C PRO A 238 -20.47 -5.50 25.31
N ALA A 239 -21.05 -6.32 26.20
CA ALA A 239 -21.52 -7.68 25.88
C ALA A 239 -22.94 -7.70 25.25
N ASP A 240 -23.53 -6.54 25.06
CA ASP A 240 -24.90 -6.35 24.55
C ASP A 240 -24.92 -6.02 23.06
N LEU A 241 -25.82 -6.67 22.31
CA LEU A 241 -26.01 -6.45 20.86
C LEU A 241 -26.51 -5.05 20.53
N GLU A 242 -27.43 -4.52 21.34
CA GLU A 242 -27.99 -3.18 21.10
C GLU A 242 -26.92 -2.10 21.26
N ALA A 243 -26.06 -2.22 22.27
CA ALA A 243 -24.92 -1.32 22.47
C ALA A 243 -23.93 -1.37 21.31
N TRP A 244 -23.63 -2.58 20.75
CA TRP A 244 -22.81 -2.73 19.57
C TRP A 244 -23.43 -2.12 18.32
N THR A 245 -24.74 -2.28 18.16
CA THR A 245 -25.49 -1.69 17.04
C THR A 245 -25.46 -0.16 17.11
N ALA A 246 -25.70 0.42 18.29
CA ALA A 246 -25.63 1.86 18.51
C ALA A 246 -24.19 2.40 18.23
N LEU A 247 -23.17 1.70 18.70
CA LEU A 247 -21.77 2.03 18.46
C LEU A 247 -21.44 1.98 16.95
N ALA A 248 -21.88 0.93 16.26
CA ALA A 248 -21.69 0.80 14.82
C ALA A 248 -22.36 1.94 14.05
N LEU A 249 -23.62 2.29 14.35
CA LEU A 249 -24.33 3.37 13.69
C LEU A 249 -23.66 4.75 13.90
N SER A 250 -22.95 4.94 15.00
CA SER A 250 -22.27 6.19 15.32
C SER A 250 -20.82 6.26 14.81
N GLN A 251 -20.09 5.13 14.82
CA GLN A 251 -18.64 5.12 14.60
C GLN A 251 -18.20 4.40 13.33
N ASN A 252 -19.08 3.59 12.70
CA ASN A 252 -18.67 2.83 11.52
C ASN A 252 -18.32 3.77 10.35
N LEU A 253 -17.09 3.64 9.84
CA LEU A 253 -16.57 4.49 8.77
C LEU A 253 -17.32 4.29 7.45
N SER A 254 -17.80 3.08 7.15
CA SER A 254 -18.58 2.82 5.93
C SER A 254 -19.92 3.54 5.96
N ILE A 255 -20.57 3.61 7.12
CA ILE A 255 -21.81 4.39 7.28
C ILE A 255 -21.52 5.89 7.15
N LYS A 256 -20.42 6.36 7.73
CA LYS A 256 -19.97 7.74 7.60
C LYS A 256 -19.67 8.09 6.14
N GLN A 257 -18.99 7.20 5.42
CA GLN A 257 -18.71 7.33 3.98
C GLN A 257 -20.02 7.47 3.18
N ALA A 258 -20.98 6.54 3.38
CA ALA A 258 -22.26 6.58 2.68
C ALA A 258 -23.05 7.87 2.93
N ARG A 259 -23.05 8.39 4.16
CA ARG A 259 -23.68 9.68 4.50
C ARG A 259 -23.01 10.88 3.83
N ILE A 260 -21.69 10.85 3.65
CA ILE A 260 -20.97 11.91 2.93
C ILE A 260 -21.25 11.80 1.43
N GLN A 261 -21.29 10.58 0.86
CA GLN A 261 -21.63 10.34 -0.54
C GLN A 261 -23.05 10.85 -0.87
N GLN A 262 -24.02 10.61 0.01
CA GLN A 262 -25.36 11.18 -0.15
C GLN A 262 -25.31 12.71 -0.22
N ARG A 263 -24.62 13.36 0.70
CA ARG A 263 -24.47 14.84 0.70
C ARG A 263 -23.69 15.38 -0.50
N TYR A 264 -22.85 14.57 -1.12
CA TYR A 264 -22.14 14.94 -2.33
C TYR A 264 -23.05 14.93 -3.56
N ALA A 265 -24.09 14.10 -3.56
CA ALA A 265 -25.05 13.95 -4.64
C ALA A 265 -26.20 14.98 -4.58
N GLU A 266 -26.44 15.59 -3.41
CA GLU A 266 -27.42 16.68 -3.18
C GLU A 266 -26.85 18.05 -3.57
#